data_a5a63bc06843ed122c2873732261a9a7
#
_entry.id   a5a63bc06843ed122c2873732261a9a7
#
_cell.length_a   1.000
_cell.length_b   1.000
_cell.length_c   1.000
_cell.angle_alpha   90.00
_cell.angle_beta   90.00
_cell.angle_gamma   90.00
#
_symmetry.space_group_name_H-M   'P 1'
#
loop_
_entity.id
_entity.type
_entity.pdbx_description
1 polymer ?
#
loop_
_entity_poly.entity_id
_entity_poly.type
_entity_poly.pdbx_seq_one_letter_code
_entity_poly.pdbx_strand_id
1 'polypeptide(L)'
;MLFLLISAVSFAQNYPSGKTILDKVDNNMSAKTRVLTASMEIGSERTKRTMQSKTYGEGDHKAYTEYLAPAREKGTKMLKLQNQLWIYSPATDRTIQISGHMLRQSVMGSDMSYEDMMNDKPLLEQYKANVTGTETIDGRKCWVVLLTAIIPDVNYFTRKIWVDTERYVPLKEELFAKSGKLLKRITFTNIQRLEGRWYPMSFVYKDMLKEGPGTKMTIQEIKLNTPIPASYFNLGNLK
;
A
#
# COMPACT_ATOMS: atom_id res chain seq x y z
N MET A 1 -4.98 10.05 -61.72
CA MET A 1 -4.40 9.47 -60.49
C MET A 1 -5.21 9.99 -59.32
N LEU A 2 -6.16 9.16 -58.82
CA LEU A 2 -7.14 9.56 -57.79
C LEU A 2 -6.55 9.20 -56.42
N PHE A 3 -6.19 10.20 -55.59
CA PHE A 3 -5.75 10.02 -54.23
C PHE A 3 -6.98 9.80 -53.30
N LEU A 4 -7.19 8.56 -52.84
CA LEU A 4 -8.15 8.26 -51.76
C LEU A 4 -7.53 8.76 -50.43
N LEU A 5 -8.08 9.87 -49.88
CA LEU A 5 -7.85 10.32 -48.53
C LEU A 5 -8.59 9.38 -47.55
N ILE A 6 -7.87 8.46 -46.94
CA ILE A 6 -8.40 7.65 -45.84
C ILE A 6 -8.34 8.52 -44.57
N SER A 7 -9.49 9.09 -44.19
CA SER A 7 -9.65 9.81 -42.92
C SER A 7 -9.67 8.74 -41.80
N ALA A 8 -8.59 8.65 -40.99
CA ALA A 8 -8.54 7.87 -39.78
C ALA A 8 -9.49 8.52 -38.75
N VAL A 9 -10.67 7.92 -38.56
CA VAL A 9 -11.56 8.28 -37.45
C VAL A 9 -10.93 7.81 -36.16
N SER A 10 -10.29 8.72 -35.44
CA SER A 10 -9.79 8.47 -34.08
C SER A 10 -11.00 8.40 -33.14
N PHE A 11 -11.41 7.19 -32.76
CA PHE A 11 -12.37 7.02 -31.68
C PHE A 11 -11.67 7.43 -30.37
N ALA A 12 -11.99 8.62 -29.87
CA ALA A 12 -11.60 9.02 -28.53
C ALA A 12 -12.22 8.01 -27.54
N GLN A 13 -11.40 7.14 -26.99
CA GLN A 13 -11.83 6.14 -26.02
C GLN A 13 -12.21 6.88 -24.73
N ASN A 14 -13.51 6.95 -24.44
CA ASN A 14 -14.05 7.70 -23.30
C ASN A 14 -13.88 6.88 -22.02
N TYR A 15 -12.73 7.05 -21.34
CA TYR A 15 -12.46 6.43 -20.06
C TYR A 15 -13.12 7.22 -18.92
N PRO A 16 -13.51 6.55 -17.81
CA PRO A 16 -13.85 7.26 -16.58
C PRO A 16 -12.69 8.17 -16.16
N SER A 17 -13.00 9.28 -15.48
CA SER A 17 -11.92 10.15 -14.96
C SER A 17 -11.06 9.40 -13.94
N GLY A 18 -9.78 9.75 -13.85
CA GLY A 18 -8.87 9.19 -12.83
C GLY A 18 -9.43 9.36 -11.43
N LYS A 19 -10.07 10.51 -11.14
CA LYS A 19 -10.78 10.76 -9.88
C LYS A 19 -11.87 9.72 -9.62
N THR A 20 -12.75 9.50 -10.59
CA THR A 20 -13.86 8.53 -10.45
C THR A 20 -13.37 7.12 -10.18
N ILE A 21 -12.26 6.72 -10.82
CA ILE A 21 -11.66 5.39 -10.60
C ILE A 21 -11.09 5.30 -9.18
N LEU A 22 -10.32 6.30 -8.74
CA LEU A 22 -9.70 6.31 -7.42
C LEU A 22 -10.74 6.38 -6.28
N ASP A 23 -11.79 7.19 -6.42
CA ASP A 23 -12.89 7.23 -5.45
C ASP A 23 -13.51 5.82 -5.22
N LYS A 24 -13.67 5.04 -6.30
CA LYS A 24 -14.18 3.66 -6.20
C LYS A 24 -13.17 2.69 -5.59
N VAL A 25 -11.88 2.86 -5.88
CA VAL A 25 -10.80 2.11 -5.22
C VAL A 25 -10.81 2.40 -3.71
N ASP A 26 -10.87 3.67 -3.33
CA ASP A 26 -10.89 4.09 -1.93
C ASP A 26 -12.12 3.51 -1.20
N ASN A 27 -13.30 3.50 -1.84
CA ASN A 27 -14.50 2.88 -1.27
C ASN A 27 -14.33 1.36 -1.01
N ASN A 28 -13.56 0.65 -1.82
CA ASN A 28 -13.24 -0.75 -1.58
C ASN A 28 -12.25 -0.92 -0.42
N MET A 29 -11.25 -0.02 -0.34
CA MET A 29 -10.09 -0.18 0.54
C MET A 29 -10.28 0.48 1.92
N SER A 30 -11.13 1.51 2.01
CA SER A 30 -11.33 2.25 3.25
C SER A 30 -12.28 1.56 4.24
N ALA A 31 -12.01 1.71 5.53
CA ALA A 31 -12.90 1.30 6.61
C ALA A 31 -12.70 2.22 7.82
N LYS A 32 -13.76 2.40 8.65
CA LYS A 32 -13.62 3.18 9.89
C LYS A 32 -12.62 2.55 10.84
N THR A 33 -12.67 1.22 10.96
CA THR A 33 -11.72 0.44 11.75
C THR A 33 -11.35 -0.84 11.00
N ARG A 34 -10.14 -1.33 11.25
CA ARG A 34 -9.61 -2.58 10.69
C ARG A 34 -8.88 -3.36 11.79
N VAL A 35 -9.24 -4.63 11.98
CA VAL A 35 -8.46 -5.55 12.80
C VAL A 35 -8.01 -6.66 11.87
N LEU A 36 -6.70 -6.82 11.70
CA LEU A 36 -6.18 -7.83 10.79
C LEU A 36 -5.02 -8.61 11.41
N THR A 37 -4.93 -9.89 11.05
CA THR A 37 -3.78 -10.74 11.28
C THR A 37 -3.12 -11.00 9.94
N ALA A 38 -1.81 -10.76 9.86
CA ALA A 38 -1.07 -10.89 8.61
C ALA A 38 0.27 -11.58 8.82
N SER A 39 0.76 -12.23 7.76
CA SER A 39 2.14 -12.68 7.65
C SER A 39 2.91 -11.82 6.67
N MET A 40 4.18 -11.58 6.97
CA MET A 40 5.14 -10.87 6.14
C MET A 40 6.34 -11.79 5.90
N GLU A 41 6.55 -12.18 4.65
CA GLU A 41 7.66 -13.02 4.21
C GLU A 41 8.75 -12.12 3.61
N ILE A 42 9.95 -12.14 4.22
CA ILE A 42 11.08 -11.29 3.87
C ILE A 42 12.25 -12.18 3.48
N GLY A 43 13.01 -11.78 2.47
CA GLY A 43 14.25 -12.44 2.06
C GLY A 43 14.10 -13.27 0.79
N SER A 44 15.15 -14.05 0.49
CA SER A 44 15.22 -14.98 -0.63
C SER A 44 14.76 -16.37 -0.21
N GLU A 45 14.65 -17.30 -1.16
CA GLU A 45 14.36 -18.72 -0.87
C GLU A 45 15.32 -19.33 0.15
N ARG A 46 16.60 -18.91 0.15
CA ARG A 46 17.64 -19.43 1.06
C ARG A 46 17.62 -18.79 2.46
N THR A 47 17.07 -17.59 2.59
CA THR A 47 17.10 -16.79 3.84
C THR A 47 15.72 -16.26 4.19
N LYS A 48 14.67 -17.04 3.91
CA LYS A 48 13.28 -16.64 4.15
C LYS A 48 13.00 -16.50 5.64
N ARG A 49 12.49 -15.34 6.03
CA ARG A 49 12.00 -15.04 7.38
C ARG A 49 10.52 -14.67 7.30
N THR A 50 9.70 -15.35 8.09
CA THR A 50 8.28 -15.04 8.16
C THR A 50 7.97 -14.38 9.49
N MET A 51 7.34 -13.23 9.45
CA MET A 51 6.82 -12.52 10.60
C MET A 51 5.31 -12.63 10.62
N GLN A 52 4.73 -12.74 11.81
CA GLN A 52 3.28 -12.65 12.00
C GLN A 52 2.98 -11.44 12.85
N SER A 53 1.92 -10.73 12.53
CA SER A 53 1.49 -9.56 13.27
C SER A 53 -0.02 -9.46 13.35
N LYS A 54 -0.49 -8.77 14.39
CA LYS A 54 -1.88 -8.35 14.53
C LYS A 54 -1.92 -6.83 14.57
N THR A 55 -2.76 -6.24 13.72
CA THR A 55 -2.87 -4.80 13.58
C THR A 55 -4.30 -4.36 13.89
N TYR A 56 -4.42 -3.30 14.64
CA TYR A 56 -5.63 -2.57 14.95
C TYR A 56 -5.50 -1.17 14.34
N GLY A 57 -6.39 -0.79 13.45
CA GLY A 57 -6.36 0.50 12.75
C GLY A 57 -7.68 1.25 12.88
N GLU A 58 -7.62 2.57 13.10
CA GLU A 58 -8.76 3.47 13.08
C GLU A 58 -8.52 4.55 12.02
N GLY A 59 -9.30 4.50 10.95
CA GLY A 59 -9.05 5.27 9.74
C GLY A 59 -7.66 4.97 9.17
N ASP A 60 -7.01 6.00 8.65
CA ASP A 60 -5.64 5.92 8.15
C ASP A 60 -4.62 6.55 9.13
N HIS A 61 -5.11 7.21 10.19
CA HIS A 61 -4.30 8.04 11.10
C HIS A 61 -3.82 7.33 12.35
N LYS A 62 -4.47 6.23 12.76
CA LYS A 62 -4.08 5.48 13.95
C LYS A 62 -3.91 4.00 13.61
N ALA A 63 -2.79 3.44 14.03
CA ALA A 63 -2.56 2.00 13.93
C ALA A 63 -1.70 1.51 15.09
N TYR A 64 -2.11 0.41 15.69
CA TYR A 64 -1.33 -0.35 16.64
C TYR A 64 -1.05 -1.72 16.02
N THR A 65 0.21 -2.11 15.98
CA THR A 65 0.64 -3.41 15.46
C THR A 65 1.47 -4.12 16.49
N GLU A 66 1.18 -5.39 16.76
CA GLU A 66 1.97 -6.27 17.61
C GLU A 66 2.51 -7.42 16.77
N TYR A 67 3.81 -7.69 16.87
CA TYR A 67 4.44 -8.82 16.23
C TYR A 67 4.30 -10.07 17.12
N LEU A 68 3.76 -11.15 16.56
CA LEU A 68 3.43 -12.39 17.24
C LEU A 68 4.50 -13.47 17.03
N ALA A 69 5.22 -13.40 15.91
CA ALA A 69 6.28 -14.32 15.52
C ALA A 69 7.29 -13.63 14.57
N PRO A 70 8.53 -14.14 14.48
CA PRO A 70 9.15 -15.23 15.22
C PRO A 70 9.45 -14.85 16.67
N ALA A 71 9.92 -15.80 17.48
CA ALA A 71 10.18 -15.59 18.91
C ALA A 71 11.05 -14.36 19.21
N ARG A 72 12.04 -14.06 18.35
CA ARG A 72 12.93 -12.89 18.48
C ARG A 72 12.17 -11.55 18.40
N GLU A 73 11.11 -11.48 17.62
CA GLU A 73 10.36 -10.24 17.35
C GLU A 73 9.05 -10.19 18.14
N LYS A 74 8.68 -11.31 18.77
CA LYS A 74 7.43 -11.42 19.53
C LYS A 74 7.35 -10.37 20.63
N GLY A 75 6.20 -9.67 20.68
CA GLY A 75 5.95 -8.61 21.63
C GLY A 75 6.52 -7.24 21.21
N THR A 76 7.25 -7.16 20.07
CA THR A 76 7.55 -5.86 19.48
C THR A 76 6.24 -5.20 19.06
N LYS A 77 6.05 -3.95 19.45
CA LYS A 77 4.84 -3.19 19.17
C LYS A 77 5.16 -1.94 18.38
N MET A 78 4.27 -1.55 17.49
CA MET A 78 4.35 -0.30 16.72
C MET A 78 3.06 0.49 16.95
N LEU A 79 3.19 1.78 17.20
CA LEU A 79 2.08 2.70 17.36
C LEU A 79 2.25 3.88 16.42
N LYS A 80 1.31 4.03 15.49
CA LYS A 80 1.14 5.22 14.66
C LYS A 80 0.02 6.05 15.24
N LEU A 81 0.30 7.31 15.50
CA LEU A 81 -0.71 8.33 15.84
C LEU A 81 -0.47 9.53 14.92
N GLN A 82 -1.35 9.73 13.94
CA GLN A 82 -1.20 10.77 12.92
C GLN A 82 0.19 10.72 12.27
N ASN A 83 0.99 11.77 12.42
CA ASN A 83 2.33 11.89 11.83
C ASN A 83 3.45 11.34 12.72
N GLN A 84 3.13 10.61 13.77
CA GLN A 84 4.11 10.10 14.72
C GLN A 84 4.08 8.57 14.74
N LEU A 85 5.28 7.97 14.81
CA LEU A 85 5.46 6.53 14.87
C LEU A 85 6.40 6.17 16.01
N TRP A 86 5.99 5.23 16.84
CA TRP A 86 6.81 4.68 17.92
C TRP A 86 6.93 3.17 17.77
N ILE A 87 8.07 2.65 18.20
CA ILE A 87 8.34 1.22 18.29
C ILE A 87 8.78 0.90 19.71
N TYR A 88 8.12 -0.06 20.34
CA TYR A 88 8.54 -0.69 21.56
C TYR A 88 9.25 -2.00 21.25
N SER A 89 10.42 -2.22 21.83
CA SER A 89 11.20 -3.46 21.76
C SER A 89 11.25 -4.13 23.13
N PRO A 90 10.65 -5.32 23.29
CA PRO A 90 10.72 -6.05 24.56
C PRO A 90 12.13 -6.53 24.88
N ALA A 91 12.98 -6.76 23.87
CA ALA A 91 14.36 -7.18 24.08
C ALA A 91 15.22 -6.14 24.79
N THR A 92 14.88 -4.86 24.67
CA THR A 92 15.61 -3.75 25.30
C THR A 92 14.77 -2.98 26.30
N ASP A 93 13.50 -3.31 26.45
CA ASP A 93 12.48 -2.59 27.23
C ASP A 93 12.45 -1.08 26.89
N ARG A 94 12.63 -0.73 25.62
CA ARG A 94 12.68 0.66 25.17
C ARG A 94 11.59 0.95 24.14
N THR A 95 11.01 2.13 24.28
CA THR A 95 10.17 2.78 23.26
C THR A 95 10.97 3.86 22.58
N ILE A 96 11.05 3.83 21.26
CA ILE A 96 11.73 4.84 20.43
C ILE A 96 10.76 5.44 19.44
N GLN A 97 10.89 6.73 19.21
CA GLN A 97 10.16 7.40 18.13
C GLN A 97 10.94 7.26 16.83
N ILE A 98 10.28 6.81 15.77
CA ILE A 98 10.84 6.76 14.42
C ILE A 98 10.56 8.09 13.73
N SER A 99 11.59 8.87 13.45
CA SER A 99 11.46 10.22 12.87
C SER A 99 12.65 10.56 11.97
N GLY A 100 12.50 11.62 11.16
CA GLY A 100 13.56 12.11 10.29
C GLY A 100 14.08 11.02 9.34
N HIS A 101 15.39 10.85 9.26
CA HIS A 101 16.02 9.86 8.36
C HIS A 101 15.67 8.40 8.70
N MET A 102 15.26 8.11 9.95
CA MET A 102 14.83 6.76 10.36
C MET A 102 13.57 6.31 9.61
N LEU A 103 12.71 7.22 9.18
CA LEU A 103 11.51 6.90 8.40
C LEU A 103 11.86 6.23 7.06
N ARG A 104 13.04 6.47 6.50
CA ARG A 104 13.50 5.83 5.26
C ARG A 104 14.02 4.41 5.45
N GLN A 105 14.21 3.98 6.71
CA GLN A 105 14.65 2.63 7.00
C GLN A 105 13.54 1.62 6.69
N SER A 106 13.97 0.39 6.40
CA SER A 106 13.09 -0.74 6.13
C SER A 106 12.33 -1.17 7.38
N VAL A 107 11.02 -1.36 7.27
CA VAL A 107 10.18 -1.96 8.31
C VAL A 107 10.64 -3.41 8.52
N MET A 108 11.22 -3.69 9.68
CA MET A 108 11.69 -5.05 10.04
C MET A 108 12.59 -5.70 8.97
N GLY A 109 13.33 -4.91 8.19
CA GLY A 109 14.19 -5.40 7.11
C GLY A 109 13.46 -5.79 5.82
N SER A 110 12.20 -5.42 5.67
CA SER A 110 11.39 -5.63 4.47
C SER A 110 11.76 -4.67 3.33
N ASP A 111 11.07 -4.78 2.20
CA ASP A 111 11.17 -3.83 1.09
C ASP A 111 10.36 -2.54 1.32
N MET A 112 9.48 -2.52 2.32
CA MET A 112 8.68 -1.36 2.70
C MET A 112 9.45 -0.50 3.71
N SER A 113 9.41 0.81 3.58
CA SER A 113 9.97 1.76 4.55
C SER A 113 8.91 2.18 5.59
N TYR A 114 9.36 2.72 6.73
CA TYR A 114 8.43 3.36 7.67
C TYR A 114 7.72 4.56 7.05
N GLU A 115 8.39 5.28 6.15
CA GLU A 115 7.81 6.40 5.41
C GLU A 115 6.61 5.96 4.53
N ASP A 116 6.70 4.76 3.90
CA ASP A 116 5.58 4.16 3.16
C ASP A 116 4.38 3.87 4.07
N MET A 117 4.62 3.43 5.32
CA MET A 117 3.56 3.19 6.31
C MET A 117 2.91 4.46 6.85
N MET A 118 3.64 5.58 6.82
CA MET A 118 3.18 6.85 7.36
C MET A 118 2.38 7.69 6.38
N ASN A 119 2.42 7.37 5.08
CA ASN A 119 1.70 8.13 4.07
C ASN A 119 0.21 7.78 4.09
N ASP A 120 -0.58 8.59 4.77
CA ASP A 120 -2.02 8.46 4.98
C ASP A 120 -2.86 9.57 4.30
N LYS A 121 -2.19 10.47 3.58
CA LYS A 121 -2.91 11.52 2.85
C LYS A 121 -3.61 10.93 1.63
N PRO A 122 -4.86 11.31 1.36
CA PRO A 122 -5.59 10.89 0.16
C PRO A 122 -4.76 11.18 -1.12
N LEU A 123 -4.74 10.23 -2.05
CA LEU A 123 -3.94 10.38 -3.28
C LEU A 123 -4.33 11.62 -4.08
N LEU A 124 -5.61 11.96 -4.12
CA LEU A 124 -6.12 13.11 -4.89
C LEU A 124 -5.77 14.46 -4.27
N GLU A 125 -5.34 14.50 -3.00
CA GLU A 125 -4.79 15.72 -2.39
C GLU A 125 -3.33 15.96 -2.77
N GLN A 126 -2.62 14.90 -3.17
CA GLN A 126 -1.20 14.93 -3.47
C GLN A 126 -0.90 14.86 -4.97
N TYR A 127 -1.82 14.28 -5.76
CA TYR A 127 -1.58 13.96 -7.16
C TYR A 127 -2.74 14.34 -8.07
N LYS A 128 -2.40 14.74 -9.28
CA LYS A 128 -3.34 14.80 -10.41
C LYS A 128 -3.40 13.42 -11.06
N ALA A 129 -4.59 12.87 -11.23
CA ALA A 129 -4.82 11.54 -11.78
C ALA A 129 -5.36 11.62 -13.22
N ASN A 130 -4.68 10.98 -14.17
CA ASN A 130 -5.08 10.87 -15.56
C ASN A 130 -5.14 9.39 -15.97
N VAL A 131 -6.20 9.00 -16.70
CA VAL A 131 -6.27 7.67 -17.32
C VAL A 131 -5.54 7.73 -18.65
N THR A 132 -4.50 6.93 -18.81
CA THR A 132 -3.65 6.93 -20.01
C THR A 132 -3.99 5.81 -20.99
N GLY A 133 -4.82 4.84 -20.58
CA GLY A 133 -5.19 3.72 -21.42
C GLY A 133 -5.70 2.53 -20.61
N THR A 134 -5.70 1.36 -21.25
CA THR A 134 -5.98 0.08 -20.61
C THR A 134 -4.87 -0.92 -20.92
N GLU A 135 -4.54 -1.75 -19.95
CA GLU A 135 -3.61 -2.89 -20.09
C GLU A 135 -4.23 -4.13 -19.44
N THR A 136 -3.74 -5.31 -19.80
CA THR A 136 -4.17 -6.57 -19.18
C THR A 136 -3.12 -7.01 -18.15
N ILE A 137 -3.56 -7.26 -16.91
CA ILE A 137 -2.74 -7.80 -15.82
C ILE A 137 -3.39 -9.11 -15.37
N ASP A 138 -2.66 -10.21 -15.43
CA ASP A 138 -3.11 -11.56 -15.03
C ASP A 138 -4.51 -11.91 -15.62
N GLY A 139 -4.70 -11.64 -16.93
CA GLY A 139 -5.95 -11.89 -17.65
C GLY A 139 -7.09 -10.91 -17.36
N ARG A 140 -6.86 -9.88 -16.54
CA ARG A 140 -7.84 -8.88 -16.16
C ARG A 140 -7.58 -7.54 -16.86
N LYS A 141 -8.60 -6.96 -17.49
CA LYS A 141 -8.53 -5.63 -18.09
C LYS A 141 -8.43 -4.59 -16.98
N CYS A 142 -7.45 -3.70 -17.09
CA CYS A 142 -7.21 -2.64 -16.10
C CYS A 142 -7.16 -1.28 -16.79
N TRP A 143 -7.72 -0.26 -16.16
CA TRP A 143 -7.35 1.12 -16.47
C TRP A 143 -5.94 1.38 -15.97
N VAL A 144 -5.17 2.11 -16.76
CA VAL A 144 -3.86 2.62 -16.37
C VAL A 144 -4.03 4.06 -15.92
N VAL A 145 -3.93 4.27 -14.62
CA VAL A 145 -4.05 5.60 -14.01
C VAL A 145 -2.66 6.12 -13.68
N LEU A 146 -2.28 7.21 -14.33
CA LEU A 146 -1.03 7.92 -14.07
C LEU A 146 -1.30 9.07 -13.10
N LEU A 147 -0.61 9.07 -11.98
CA LEU A 147 -0.66 10.11 -10.95
C LEU A 147 0.64 10.89 -11.00
N THR A 148 0.53 12.22 -11.09
CA THR A 148 1.68 13.14 -11.05
C THR A 148 1.51 14.08 -9.87
N ALA A 149 2.54 14.20 -9.04
CA ALA A 149 2.52 15.02 -7.84
C ALA A 149 2.18 16.48 -8.15
N ILE A 150 1.28 17.06 -7.35
CA ILE A 150 0.89 18.48 -7.38
C ILE A 150 1.39 19.25 -6.16
N ILE A 151 2.01 18.56 -5.21
CA ILE A 151 2.69 19.14 -4.04
C ILE A 151 4.16 18.71 -4.05
N PRO A 152 5.08 19.52 -3.48
CA PRO A 152 6.52 19.22 -3.54
C PRO A 152 6.95 18.08 -2.62
N ASP A 153 6.28 17.92 -1.49
CA ASP A 153 6.68 17.00 -0.42
C ASP A 153 5.93 15.67 -0.53
N VAL A 154 6.39 14.83 -1.48
CA VAL A 154 5.88 13.49 -1.72
C VAL A 154 7.04 12.49 -1.80
N ASN A 155 6.82 11.27 -1.29
CA ASN A 155 7.80 10.19 -1.37
C ASN A 155 8.07 9.75 -2.81
N TYR A 156 7.05 9.82 -3.67
CA TYR A 156 7.10 9.40 -5.07
C TYR A 156 6.48 10.45 -5.96
N PHE A 157 7.26 10.95 -6.93
CA PHE A 157 6.80 12.03 -7.79
C PHE A 157 5.73 11.59 -8.80
N THR A 158 5.85 10.36 -9.29
CA THR A 158 4.88 9.75 -10.20
C THR A 158 4.48 8.39 -9.67
N ARG A 159 3.19 8.05 -9.80
CA ARG A 159 2.65 6.72 -9.52
C ARG A 159 1.87 6.24 -10.74
N LYS A 160 2.02 4.98 -11.10
CA LYS A 160 1.25 4.33 -12.16
C LYS A 160 0.49 3.17 -11.54
N ILE A 161 -0.84 3.21 -11.61
CA ILE A 161 -1.72 2.23 -10.96
C ILE A 161 -2.53 1.53 -12.04
N TRP A 162 -2.55 0.21 -12.02
CA TRP A 162 -3.42 -0.63 -12.85
C TRP A 162 -4.62 -1.06 -12.02
N VAL A 163 -5.77 -0.51 -12.35
CA VAL A 163 -7.02 -0.75 -11.61
C VAL A 163 -7.94 -1.64 -12.45
N ASP A 164 -8.33 -2.80 -11.90
CA ASP A 164 -9.30 -3.72 -12.49
C ASP A 164 -10.61 -2.98 -12.86
N THR A 165 -11.02 -3.08 -14.11
CA THR A 165 -12.15 -2.30 -14.66
C THR A 165 -13.52 -2.71 -14.10
N GLU A 166 -13.64 -3.91 -13.54
CA GLU A 166 -14.89 -4.44 -12.99
C GLU A 166 -14.93 -4.36 -11.46
N ARG A 167 -13.78 -4.67 -10.82
CA ARG A 167 -13.68 -4.81 -9.36
C ARG A 167 -13.26 -3.52 -8.66
N TYR A 168 -12.66 -2.56 -9.41
CA TYR A 168 -12.11 -1.32 -8.85
C TYR A 168 -11.11 -1.58 -7.70
N VAL A 169 -10.21 -2.55 -7.92
CA VAL A 169 -9.07 -2.80 -7.02
C VAL A 169 -7.77 -2.65 -7.80
N PRO A 170 -6.70 -2.18 -7.18
CA PRO A 170 -5.40 -2.17 -7.82
C PRO A 170 -4.90 -3.62 -7.97
N LEU A 171 -4.35 -3.96 -9.13
CA LEU A 171 -3.64 -5.22 -9.36
C LEU A 171 -2.13 -5.01 -9.39
N LYS A 172 -1.69 -3.81 -9.78
CA LYS A 172 -0.28 -3.43 -9.82
C LYS A 172 -0.14 -1.94 -9.57
N GLU A 173 0.95 -1.56 -8.92
CA GLU A 173 1.35 -0.17 -8.77
C GLU A 173 2.86 -0.03 -8.95
N GLU A 174 3.30 1.04 -9.60
CA GLU A 174 4.70 1.41 -9.76
C GLU A 174 4.91 2.85 -9.29
N LEU A 175 5.96 3.05 -8.48
CA LEU A 175 6.28 4.29 -7.78
C LEU A 175 7.63 4.81 -8.27
N PHE A 176 7.65 6.05 -8.76
CA PHE A 176 8.80 6.63 -9.44
C PHE A 176 9.32 7.87 -8.73
N ALA A 177 10.63 8.03 -8.77
CA ALA A 177 11.30 9.28 -8.43
C ALA A 177 10.98 10.38 -9.45
N LYS A 178 11.28 11.64 -9.11
CA LYS A 178 11.17 12.79 -10.04
C LYS A 178 12.03 12.63 -11.29
N SER A 179 13.12 11.89 -11.21
CA SER A 179 13.98 11.54 -12.36
C SER A 179 13.38 10.52 -13.32
N GLY A 180 12.21 9.96 -13.01
CA GLY A 180 11.59 8.87 -13.76
C GLY A 180 12.11 7.47 -13.38
N LYS A 181 13.06 7.36 -12.41
CA LYS A 181 13.56 6.07 -11.95
C LYS A 181 12.49 5.32 -11.18
N LEU A 182 12.21 4.07 -11.54
CA LEU A 182 11.32 3.18 -10.81
C LEU A 182 11.97 2.80 -9.47
N LEU A 183 11.30 3.12 -8.37
CA LEU A 183 11.80 2.88 -7.01
C LEU A 183 11.12 1.67 -6.35
N LYS A 184 9.80 1.56 -6.52
CA LYS A 184 9.02 0.50 -5.89
C LYS A 184 8.00 -0.07 -6.88
N ARG A 185 7.68 -1.35 -6.70
CA ARG A 185 6.55 -2.02 -7.37
C ARG A 185 5.75 -2.78 -6.34
N ILE A 186 4.42 -2.67 -6.43
CA ILE A 186 3.49 -3.43 -5.61
C ILE A 186 2.62 -4.24 -6.56
N THR A 187 2.50 -5.53 -6.31
CA THR A 187 1.62 -6.43 -7.06
C THR A 187 0.60 -7.01 -6.10
N PHE A 188 -0.68 -6.82 -6.40
CA PHE A 188 -1.78 -7.27 -5.56
C PHE A 188 -2.37 -8.56 -6.11
N THR A 189 -2.58 -9.53 -5.23
CA THR A 189 -3.09 -10.86 -5.59
C THR A 189 -4.13 -11.32 -4.58
N ASN A 190 -4.75 -12.49 -4.84
CA ASN A 190 -5.76 -13.07 -3.96
C ASN A 190 -6.89 -12.07 -3.65
N ILE A 191 -7.48 -11.50 -4.73
CA ILE A 191 -8.59 -10.55 -4.61
C ILE A 191 -9.84 -11.31 -4.18
N GLN A 192 -10.38 -11.01 -3.02
CA GLN A 192 -11.56 -11.66 -2.44
C GLN A 192 -12.69 -10.67 -2.22
N ARG A 193 -13.91 -11.20 -2.09
CA ARG A 193 -15.06 -10.40 -1.71
C ARG A 193 -15.20 -10.39 -0.18
N LEU A 194 -15.15 -9.19 0.41
CA LEU A 194 -15.20 -8.97 1.85
C LEU A 194 -16.30 -7.93 2.14
N GLU A 195 -17.33 -8.31 2.87
CA GLU A 195 -18.46 -7.42 3.24
C GLU A 195 -19.02 -6.64 2.03
N GLY A 196 -19.19 -7.32 0.88
CA GLY A 196 -19.76 -6.74 -0.34
C GLY A 196 -18.76 -5.98 -1.23
N ARG A 197 -17.53 -5.72 -0.80
CA ARG A 197 -16.48 -5.04 -1.54
C ARG A 197 -15.34 -5.97 -1.97
N TRP A 198 -14.60 -5.62 -2.99
CA TRP A 198 -13.42 -6.37 -3.42
C TRP A 198 -12.19 -5.89 -2.66
N TYR A 199 -11.39 -6.82 -2.14
CA TYR A 199 -10.23 -6.52 -1.31
C TYR A 199 -9.05 -7.44 -1.63
N PRO A 200 -7.81 -6.91 -1.80
CA PRO A 200 -6.62 -7.74 -2.01
C PRO A 200 -6.16 -8.33 -0.68
N MET A 201 -6.14 -9.66 -0.59
CA MET A 201 -5.69 -10.37 0.62
C MET A 201 -4.19 -10.67 0.60
N SER A 202 -3.50 -10.41 -0.51
CA SER A 202 -2.05 -10.58 -0.58
C SER A 202 -1.43 -9.56 -1.53
N PHE A 203 -0.22 -9.11 -1.22
CA PHE A 203 0.57 -8.26 -2.11
C PHE A 203 2.06 -8.48 -1.92
N VAL A 204 2.82 -8.25 -2.98
CA VAL A 204 4.28 -8.23 -2.96
C VAL A 204 4.73 -6.78 -3.09
N TYR A 205 5.47 -6.31 -2.11
CA TYR A 205 6.13 -5.02 -2.12
C TYR A 205 7.60 -5.21 -2.51
N LYS A 206 8.01 -4.65 -3.63
CA LYS A 206 9.37 -4.80 -4.17
C LYS A 206 10.08 -3.45 -4.21
N ASP A 207 11.18 -3.34 -3.49
CA ASP A 207 12.16 -2.26 -3.65
C ASP A 207 13.02 -2.56 -4.89
N MET A 208 12.84 -1.75 -5.94
CA MET A 208 13.53 -1.97 -7.22
C MET A 208 15.02 -1.64 -7.17
N LEU A 209 15.50 -1.11 -6.05
CA LEU A 209 16.93 -0.85 -5.78
C LEU A 209 17.61 -1.99 -5.02
N LYS A 210 16.83 -2.99 -4.57
CA LYS A 210 17.34 -4.17 -3.87
C LYS A 210 17.20 -5.41 -4.75
N GLU A 211 18.07 -6.37 -4.56
CA GLU A 211 17.92 -7.70 -5.14
C GLU A 211 16.85 -8.52 -4.42
N GLY A 212 16.46 -9.67 -4.99
CA GLY A 212 15.52 -10.60 -4.41
C GLY A 212 14.07 -10.41 -4.87
N PRO A 213 13.14 -11.25 -4.39
CA PRO A 213 11.76 -11.32 -4.88
C PRO A 213 10.85 -10.20 -4.34
N GLY A 214 11.30 -9.44 -3.34
CA GLY A 214 10.47 -8.50 -2.60
C GLY A 214 9.91 -9.11 -1.31
N THR A 215 9.09 -8.33 -0.63
CA THR A 215 8.41 -8.72 0.61
C THR A 215 6.96 -9.06 0.31
N LYS A 216 6.57 -10.30 0.59
CA LYS A 216 5.18 -10.75 0.42
C LYS A 216 4.41 -10.55 1.72
N MET A 217 3.31 -9.83 1.62
CA MET A 217 2.32 -9.67 2.68
C MET A 217 1.11 -10.53 2.37
N THR A 218 0.59 -11.25 3.38
CA THR A 218 -0.65 -12.04 3.26
C THR A 218 -1.53 -11.76 4.46
N ILE A 219 -2.71 -11.26 4.22
CA ILE A 219 -3.74 -11.08 5.24
C ILE A 219 -4.43 -12.43 5.44
N GLN A 220 -4.34 -12.95 6.65
CA GLN A 220 -4.92 -14.25 7.03
C GLN A 220 -6.36 -14.07 7.54
N GLU A 221 -6.58 -13.00 8.31
CA GLU A 221 -7.89 -12.63 8.84
C GLU A 221 -8.02 -11.10 8.81
N ILE A 222 -9.18 -10.60 8.46
CA ILE A 222 -9.50 -9.17 8.51
C ILE A 222 -10.96 -9.00 8.95
N LYS A 223 -11.17 -8.08 9.89
CA LYS A 223 -12.48 -7.61 10.33
C LYS A 223 -12.55 -6.10 10.13
N LEU A 224 -13.57 -5.65 9.41
CA LEU A 224 -13.80 -4.24 9.14
C LEU A 224 -14.88 -3.70 10.09
N ASN A 225 -14.80 -2.41 10.37
CA ASN A 225 -15.81 -1.67 11.12
C ASN A 225 -16.15 -2.26 12.52
N THR A 226 -15.23 -3.06 13.08
CA THR A 226 -15.34 -3.61 14.43
C THR A 226 -14.83 -2.58 15.44
N PRO A 227 -15.54 -2.33 16.57
CA PRO A 227 -15.05 -1.44 17.60
C PRO A 227 -13.68 -1.84 18.15
N ILE A 228 -12.78 -0.87 18.28
CA ILE A 228 -11.43 -1.06 18.84
C ILE A 228 -11.34 -0.24 20.13
N PRO A 229 -10.93 -0.86 21.27
CA PRO A 229 -10.71 -0.12 22.51
C PRO A 229 -9.68 1.01 22.31
N ALA A 230 -9.98 2.21 22.79
CA ALA A 230 -9.13 3.39 22.67
C ALA A 230 -7.73 3.19 23.32
N SER A 231 -7.63 2.24 24.27
CA SER A 231 -6.37 1.88 24.93
C SER A 231 -5.27 1.42 23.97
N TYR A 232 -5.62 0.83 22.82
CA TYR A 232 -4.64 0.46 21.80
C TYR A 232 -3.93 1.69 21.21
N PHE A 233 -4.57 2.85 21.18
CA PHE A 233 -4.05 4.06 20.58
C PHE A 233 -3.48 5.04 21.64
N ASN A 234 -2.87 4.49 22.68
CA ASN A 234 -2.26 5.26 23.76
C ASN A 234 -0.79 4.86 23.93
N LEU A 235 0.09 5.87 23.82
CA LEU A 235 1.54 5.66 23.96
C LEU A 235 1.92 5.07 25.34
N GLY A 236 1.20 5.42 26.41
CA GLY A 236 1.41 4.86 27.74
C GLY A 236 1.17 3.36 27.84
N ASN A 237 0.40 2.80 26.92
CA ASN A 237 0.07 1.37 26.87
C ASN A 237 0.94 0.61 25.83
N LEU A 238 1.95 1.25 25.25
CA LEU A 238 2.78 0.61 24.24
C LEU A 238 3.74 -0.42 24.85
N LYS A 239 4.10 -0.27 26.12
CA LYS A 239 4.88 -1.28 26.88
C LYS A 239 4.08 -2.50 27.27
#